data_c7f3d0bafd011c617585a3f1fb913a7a
#
_entry.id   c7f3d0bafd011c617585a3f1fb913a7a
#
_cell.length_a   1.000
_cell.length_b   1.000
_cell.length_c   1.000
_cell.angle_alpha   90.00
_cell.angle_beta   90.00
_cell.angle_gamma   90.00
#
_symmetry.space_group_name_H-M   'P 1'
#
loop_
_entity.id
_entity.type
_entity.pdbx_description
1 polymer ?
#
loop_
_entity_poly.entity_id
_entity_poly.type
_entity_poly.pdbx_seq_one_letter_code
_entity_poly.pdbx_strand_id
1 'polypeptide(L)'
;MNSDEKTIDIHHAGTAMRFLTSFFAVQEGVEKILTGSERMKQRPIKPLVEALKELGADIEYLEKEVFPPLKIKGKKLEKNFVEIPADISSQFITSLILVGGKLENGLTIRLLGEITSRPYIEMTLKLLSEISGKSIILKDKTIQIPNIKTQKTVFTVESDWSSASY
;
A
#
# COMPACT_ATOMS: atom_id res chain seq x y z
N MET A 1 -4.06 -17.22 2.66
CA MET A 1 -4.99 -16.78 3.73
C MET A 1 -6.39 -16.84 3.14
N ASN A 2 -7.10 -17.93 3.38
CA ASN A 2 -8.54 -18.01 3.13
C ASN A 2 -9.24 -17.92 4.48
N SER A 3 -9.33 -16.73 5.05
CA SER A 3 -10.26 -16.54 6.15
C SER A 3 -11.58 -16.09 5.52
N ASP A 4 -12.64 -16.87 5.74
CA ASP A 4 -14.01 -16.52 5.35
C ASP A 4 -14.55 -15.33 6.15
N GLU A 5 -13.76 -14.83 7.07
CA GLU A 5 -14.10 -13.71 7.94
C GLU A 5 -14.22 -12.41 7.13
N LYS A 6 -15.41 -11.86 7.09
CA LYS A 6 -15.72 -10.66 6.29
C LYS A 6 -15.12 -9.40 6.91
N THR A 7 -15.04 -9.34 8.24
CA THR A 7 -14.55 -8.18 8.99
C THR A 7 -13.19 -8.51 9.60
N ILE A 8 -12.21 -7.66 9.39
CA ILE A 8 -10.85 -7.78 9.91
C ILE A 8 -10.58 -6.60 10.83
N ASP A 9 -10.46 -6.88 12.12
CA ASP A 9 -10.05 -5.89 13.12
C ASP A 9 -8.52 -5.93 13.26
N ILE A 10 -7.88 -4.83 12.89
CA ILE A 10 -6.42 -4.68 12.99
C ILE A 10 -5.98 -3.95 14.26
N HIS A 11 -6.91 -3.70 15.17
CA HIS A 11 -6.66 -3.02 16.45
C HIS A 11 -5.94 -1.66 16.26
N HIS A 12 -4.68 -1.58 16.71
CA HIS A 12 -3.86 -0.37 16.64
C HIS A 12 -2.82 -0.40 15.50
N ALA A 13 -2.78 -1.47 14.69
CA ALA A 13 -1.76 -1.70 13.69
C ALA A 13 -1.94 -0.78 12.46
N GLY A 14 -1.46 0.46 12.57
CA GLY A 14 -1.59 1.45 11.51
C GLY A 14 -0.97 1.04 10.18
N THR A 15 0.17 0.37 10.19
CA THR A 15 0.82 -0.17 8.99
C THR A 15 -0.06 -1.23 8.33
N ALA A 16 -0.65 -2.14 9.13
CA ALA A 16 -1.57 -3.16 8.62
C ALA A 16 -2.79 -2.52 7.93
N MET A 17 -3.38 -1.45 8.51
CA MET A 17 -4.49 -0.73 7.89
C MET A 17 -4.13 -0.27 6.47
N ARG A 18 -2.96 0.35 6.26
CA ARG A 18 -2.54 0.88 4.96
C ARG A 18 -2.27 -0.23 3.97
N PHE A 19 -1.49 -1.21 4.38
CA PHE A 19 -1.06 -2.28 3.48
C PHE A 19 -2.21 -3.21 3.10
N LEU A 20 -3.07 -3.59 4.04
CA LEU A 20 -4.23 -4.43 3.76
C LEU A 20 -5.27 -3.71 2.92
N THR A 21 -5.43 -2.38 3.07
CA THR A 21 -6.32 -1.61 2.19
C THR A 21 -5.91 -1.77 0.72
N SER A 22 -4.63 -1.56 0.39
CA SER A 22 -4.14 -1.75 -0.97
C SER A 22 -4.17 -3.22 -1.41
N PHE A 23 -3.78 -4.12 -0.52
CA PHE A 23 -3.76 -5.56 -0.80
C PHE A 23 -5.14 -6.08 -1.19
N PHE A 24 -6.18 -5.79 -0.40
CA PHE A 24 -7.54 -6.26 -0.72
C PHE A 24 -8.13 -5.55 -1.93
N ALA A 25 -7.77 -4.29 -2.19
CA ALA A 25 -8.26 -3.56 -3.36
C ALA A 25 -7.91 -4.24 -4.70
N VAL A 26 -6.79 -4.98 -4.75
CA VAL A 26 -6.32 -5.69 -5.96
C VAL A 26 -6.62 -7.20 -5.95
N GLN A 27 -7.35 -7.72 -4.96
CA GLN A 27 -7.73 -9.14 -4.89
C GLN A 27 -9.13 -9.35 -5.49
N GLU A 28 -9.19 -9.74 -6.75
CA GLU A 28 -10.47 -9.96 -7.44
C GLU A 28 -11.38 -10.94 -6.70
N GLY A 29 -12.66 -10.59 -6.59
CA GLY A 29 -13.68 -11.41 -5.94
C GLY A 29 -13.66 -11.41 -4.41
N VAL A 30 -12.75 -10.64 -3.79
CA VAL A 30 -12.68 -10.52 -2.33
C VAL A 30 -13.48 -9.30 -1.87
N GLU A 31 -14.33 -9.48 -0.87
CA GLU A 31 -14.97 -8.35 -0.16
C GLU A 31 -14.59 -8.42 1.33
N LYS A 32 -13.99 -7.35 1.84
CA LYS A 32 -13.55 -7.25 3.25
C LYS A 32 -13.92 -5.91 3.85
N ILE A 33 -14.18 -5.94 5.16
CA ILE A 33 -14.32 -4.74 5.98
C ILE A 33 -13.05 -4.66 6.84
N LEU A 34 -12.31 -3.56 6.71
CA LEU A 34 -11.17 -3.27 7.58
C LEU A 34 -11.59 -2.28 8.65
N THR A 35 -11.44 -2.67 9.90
CA THR A 35 -11.71 -1.85 11.07
C THR A 35 -10.53 -1.88 12.05
N GLY A 36 -10.67 -1.21 13.18
CA GLY A 36 -9.69 -1.20 14.26
C GLY A 36 -10.27 -0.50 15.49
N SER A 37 -9.41 -0.26 16.47
CA SER A 37 -9.80 0.44 17.70
C SER A 37 -10.36 1.83 17.41
N GLU A 38 -11.03 2.43 18.40
CA GLU A 38 -11.57 3.79 18.31
C GLU A 38 -10.49 4.82 17.92
N ARG A 39 -9.26 4.63 18.41
CA ARG A 39 -8.11 5.47 18.00
C ARG A 39 -7.74 5.26 16.52
N MET A 40 -7.86 4.03 16.00
CA MET A 40 -7.62 3.75 14.59
C MET A 40 -8.67 4.40 13.69
N LYS A 41 -9.92 4.41 14.11
CA LYS A 41 -11.04 5.08 13.41
C LYS A 41 -10.89 6.61 13.37
N GLN A 42 -9.93 7.19 14.09
CA GLN A 42 -9.62 8.62 14.06
C GLN A 42 -8.36 8.94 13.24
N ARG A 43 -7.71 7.94 12.63
CA ARG A 43 -6.51 8.13 11.82
C ARG A 43 -6.88 8.24 10.35
N PRO A 44 -6.66 9.41 9.71
CA PRO A 44 -7.06 9.60 8.32
C PRO A 44 -6.31 8.67 7.37
N ILE A 45 -7.04 8.16 6.36
CA ILE A 45 -6.51 7.28 5.31
C ILE A 45 -6.87 7.78 3.91
N LYS A 46 -7.46 8.97 3.82
CA LYS A 46 -7.98 9.56 2.58
C LYS A 46 -6.98 9.54 1.42
N PRO A 47 -5.71 9.98 1.57
CA PRO A 47 -4.79 10.03 0.43
C PRO A 47 -4.58 8.68 -0.24
N LEU A 48 -4.53 7.59 0.54
CA LEU A 48 -4.40 6.24 -0.01
C LEU A 48 -5.69 5.78 -0.70
N VAL A 49 -6.84 6.03 -0.08
CA VAL A 49 -8.13 5.63 -0.64
C VAL A 49 -8.41 6.37 -1.95
N GLU A 50 -8.11 7.67 -2.02
CA GLU A 50 -8.26 8.46 -3.26
C GLU A 50 -7.32 7.95 -4.36
N ALA A 51 -6.06 7.70 -4.04
CA ALA A 51 -5.10 7.13 -4.99
C ALA A 51 -5.57 5.76 -5.54
N LEU A 52 -6.06 4.88 -4.67
CA LEU A 52 -6.60 3.58 -5.07
C LEU A 52 -7.89 3.72 -5.91
N LYS A 53 -8.79 4.64 -5.55
CA LYS A 53 -10.00 4.94 -6.33
C LYS A 53 -9.66 5.51 -7.71
N GLU A 54 -8.64 6.36 -7.79
CA GLU A 54 -8.15 6.87 -9.08
C GLU A 54 -7.66 5.73 -9.97
N LEU A 55 -7.00 4.72 -9.40
CA LEU A 55 -6.60 3.50 -10.12
C LEU A 55 -7.79 2.59 -10.48
N GLY A 56 -8.97 2.86 -9.94
CA GLY A 56 -10.21 2.13 -10.22
C GLY A 56 -10.70 1.22 -9.10
N ALA A 57 -10.12 1.29 -7.88
CA ALA A 57 -10.56 0.48 -6.75
C ALA A 57 -11.97 0.84 -6.26
N ASP A 58 -12.68 -0.16 -5.71
CA ASP A 58 -14.00 0.00 -5.08
C ASP A 58 -13.83 -0.04 -3.55
N ILE A 59 -13.80 1.14 -2.96
CA ILE A 59 -13.61 1.35 -1.52
C ILE A 59 -14.66 2.33 -1.00
N GLU A 60 -15.32 1.96 0.09
CA GLU A 60 -16.37 2.75 0.75
C GLU A 60 -15.98 3.02 2.22
N TYR A 61 -16.21 4.24 2.69
CA TYR A 61 -16.16 4.57 4.11
C TYR A 61 -17.49 4.19 4.76
N LEU A 62 -17.48 3.40 5.83
CA LEU A 62 -18.70 2.88 6.43
C LEU A 62 -19.30 3.78 7.51
N GLU A 63 -18.48 4.59 8.18
CA GLU A 63 -18.95 5.46 9.28
C GLU A 63 -18.69 6.92 8.93
N LYS A 64 -17.44 7.36 9.00
CA LYS A 64 -17.06 8.75 8.77
C LYS A 64 -16.13 8.82 7.57
N GLU A 65 -16.43 9.70 6.62
CA GLU A 65 -15.54 9.94 5.48
C GLU A 65 -14.13 10.29 5.94
N VAL A 66 -13.14 9.85 5.16
CA VAL A 66 -11.70 10.02 5.44
C VAL A 66 -11.12 8.99 6.42
N PHE A 67 -11.93 8.31 7.21
CA PHE A 67 -11.52 7.44 8.31
C PHE A 67 -12.01 6.00 8.14
N PRO A 68 -11.29 4.99 8.69
CA PRO A 68 -11.86 3.65 8.85
C PRO A 68 -13.14 3.68 9.72
N PRO A 69 -14.04 2.68 9.61
CA PRO A 69 -13.87 1.43 8.85
C PRO A 69 -14.07 1.59 7.35
N LEU A 70 -13.37 0.73 6.59
CA LEU A 70 -13.43 0.69 5.13
C LEU A 70 -14.06 -0.62 4.65
N LYS A 71 -15.01 -0.54 3.73
CA LYS A 71 -15.45 -1.69 2.94
C LYS A 71 -14.71 -1.68 1.62
N ILE A 72 -14.05 -2.79 1.31
CA ILE A 72 -13.20 -2.93 0.14
C ILE A 72 -13.71 -4.09 -0.70
N LYS A 73 -14.03 -3.82 -1.96
CA LYS A 73 -14.34 -4.85 -2.95
C LYS A 73 -13.18 -4.94 -3.92
N GLY A 74 -12.44 -6.03 -3.81
CA GLY A 74 -11.26 -6.29 -4.63
C GLY A 74 -11.63 -6.54 -6.08
N LYS A 75 -10.93 -5.87 -6.98
CA LYS A 75 -11.12 -5.98 -8.43
C LYS A 75 -9.82 -5.73 -9.18
N LYS A 76 -9.80 -6.08 -10.44
CA LYS A 76 -8.71 -5.72 -11.35
C LYS A 76 -8.69 -4.20 -11.51
N LEU A 77 -7.53 -3.58 -11.25
CA LEU A 77 -7.33 -2.16 -11.49
C LEU A 77 -6.87 -1.95 -12.92
N GLU A 78 -7.54 -1.04 -13.63
CA GLU A 78 -7.31 -0.83 -15.06
C GLU A 78 -6.29 0.26 -15.34
N LYS A 79 -6.19 1.26 -14.45
CA LYS A 79 -5.24 2.35 -14.60
C LYS A 79 -3.89 2.01 -13.96
N ASN A 80 -2.84 2.54 -14.54
CA ASN A 80 -1.46 2.28 -14.13
C ASN A 80 -0.66 3.57 -13.84
N PHE A 81 -1.35 4.68 -13.59
CA PHE A 81 -0.75 5.96 -13.20
C PHE A 81 -1.54 6.57 -12.05
N VAL A 82 -0.84 7.13 -11.06
CA VAL A 82 -1.43 7.83 -9.94
C VAL A 82 -0.50 8.92 -9.42
N GLU A 83 -1.07 10.00 -8.95
CA GLU A 83 -0.38 11.05 -8.21
C GLU A 83 -0.73 10.98 -6.72
N ILE A 84 0.27 11.18 -5.86
CA ILE A 84 0.05 11.18 -4.41
C ILE A 84 0.94 12.22 -3.74
N PRO A 85 0.43 12.99 -2.74
CA PRO A 85 1.25 13.86 -1.93
C PRO A 85 2.40 13.10 -1.25
N ALA A 86 3.60 13.67 -1.22
CA ALA A 86 4.79 13.03 -0.65
C ALA A 86 5.18 13.56 0.74
N ASP A 87 4.52 14.58 1.22
CA ASP A 87 4.63 15.16 2.55
C ASP A 87 3.78 14.44 3.62
N ILE A 88 3.08 13.38 3.18
CA ILE A 88 2.32 12.48 4.03
C ILE A 88 3.15 11.27 4.46
N SER A 89 2.55 10.36 5.25
CA SER A 89 3.21 9.12 5.68
C SER A 89 3.68 8.28 4.48
N SER A 90 4.97 7.92 4.47
CA SER A 90 5.56 7.01 3.48
C SER A 90 4.83 5.66 3.38
N GLN A 91 4.09 5.24 4.40
CA GLN A 91 3.31 4.00 4.39
C GLN A 91 2.25 3.98 3.29
N PHE A 92 1.68 5.13 2.92
CA PHE A 92 0.75 5.21 1.80
C PHE A 92 1.46 4.94 0.47
N ILE A 93 2.61 5.57 0.27
CA ILE A 93 3.43 5.40 -0.93
C ILE A 93 3.96 3.96 -1.02
N THR A 94 4.52 3.44 0.08
CA THR A 94 5.00 2.05 0.17
C THR A 94 3.90 1.05 -0.14
N SER A 95 2.69 1.28 0.36
CA SER A 95 1.53 0.42 0.10
C SER A 95 1.18 0.35 -1.39
N LEU A 96 1.21 1.48 -2.10
CA LEU A 96 1.02 1.53 -3.56
C LEU A 96 2.18 0.87 -4.31
N ILE A 97 3.43 1.07 -3.87
CA ILE A 97 4.60 0.42 -4.47
C ILE A 97 4.47 -1.10 -4.42
N LEU A 98 4.08 -1.66 -3.26
CA LEU A 98 3.97 -3.10 -3.08
C LEU A 98 2.89 -3.73 -3.99
N VAL A 99 1.73 -3.09 -4.15
CA VAL A 99 0.69 -3.61 -5.02
C VAL A 99 0.93 -3.29 -6.49
N GLY A 100 1.71 -2.25 -6.80
CA GLY A 100 2.04 -1.85 -8.17
C GLY A 100 2.68 -2.97 -8.99
N GLY A 101 3.53 -3.77 -8.35
CA GLY A 101 4.14 -4.95 -9.00
C GLY A 101 3.15 -6.07 -9.34
N LYS A 102 1.98 -6.08 -8.71
CA LYS A 102 0.91 -7.05 -8.98
C LYS A 102 0.04 -6.64 -10.17
N LEU A 103 -0.03 -5.35 -10.50
CA LEU A 103 -0.85 -4.85 -11.60
C LEU A 103 -0.30 -5.33 -12.94
N GLU A 104 -1.20 -5.67 -13.87
CA GLU A 104 -0.85 -6.24 -15.17
C GLU A 104 0.10 -5.34 -15.98
N ASN A 105 -0.17 -4.04 -15.97
CA ASN A 105 0.63 -3.02 -16.66
C ASN A 105 1.65 -2.33 -15.75
N GLY A 106 1.89 -2.86 -14.54
CA GLY A 106 2.69 -2.18 -13.53
C GLY A 106 2.01 -0.93 -12.99
N LEU A 107 2.78 -0.04 -12.37
CA LEU A 107 2.28 1.21 -11.80
C LEU A 107 3.33 2.32 -11.90
N THR A 108 2.92 3.47 -12.37
CA THR A 108 3.70 4.72 -12.28
C THR A 108 3.10 5.58 -11.19
N ILE A 109 3.92 5.94 -10.21
CA ILE A 109 3.54 6.83 -9.10
C ILE A 109 4.31 8.13 -9.24
N ARG A 110 3.61 9.26 -9.32
CA ARG A 110 4.18 10.59 -9.24
C ARG A 110 3.99 11.15 -7.83
N LEU A 111 5.10 11.55 -7.22
CA LEU A 111 5.12 12.14 -5.88
C LEU A 111 4.98 13.66 -5.98
N LEU A 112 3.96 14.21 -5.35
CA LEU A 112 3.69 15.65 -5.32
C LEU A 112 4.28 16.29 -4.06
N GLY A 113 4.86 17.47 -4.21
CA GLY A 113 5.45 18.21 -3.08
C GLY A 113 6.82 17.69 -2.64
N GLU A 114 7.14 17.86 -1.36
CA GLU A 114 8.41 17.45 -0.75
C GLU A 114 8.32 16.02 -0.20
N ILE A 115 9.41 15.25 -0.38
CA ILE A 115 9.44 13.85 0.07
C ILE A 115 10.01 13.80 1.50
N THR A 116 9.16 13.65 2.50
CA THR A 116 9.55 13.70 3.91
C THR A 116 10.18 12.42 4.44
N SER A 117 9.82 11.27 3.92
CA SER A 117 10.25 9.95 4.43
C SER A 117 10.94 9.10 3.36
N ARG A 118 11.82 9.72 2.60
CA ARG A 118 12.54 9.12 1.46
C ARG A 118 13.25 7.79 1.78
N PRO A 119 13.95 7.61 2.92
CA PRO A 119 14.63 6.36 3.22
C PRO A 119 13.72 5.12 3.23
N TYR A 120 12.48 5.25 3.73
CA TYR A 120 11.53 4.13 3.75
C TYR A 120 11.03 3.75 2.35
N ILE A 121 10.87 4.74 1.48
CA ILE A 121 10.53 4.52 0.07
C ILE A 121 11.68 3.78 -0.62
N GLU A 122 12.91 4.27 -0.48
CA GLU A 122 14.10 3.68 -1.09
C GLU A 122 14.36 2.26 -0.59
N MET A 123 14.17 1.98 0.70
CA MET A 123 14.24 0.63 1.26
C MET A 123 13.26 -0.33 0.57
N THR A 124 12.03 0.10 0.36
CA THR A 124 11.01 -0.72 -0.32
C THR A 124 11.38 -0.95 -1.79
N LEU A 125 11.86 0.08 -2.49
CA LEU A 125 12.28 -0.03 -3.89
C LEU A 125 13.48 -0.97 -4.04
N LYS A 126 14.45 -0.90 -3.11
CA LYS A 126 15.60 -1.82 -3.08
C LYS A 126 15.13 -3.26 -2.93
N LEU A 127 14.26 -3.54 -1.95
CA LEU A 127 13.70 -4.87 -1.73
C LEU A 127 12.98 -5.41 -2.97
N LEU A 128 12.12 -4.60 -3.59
CA LEU A 128 11.43 -5.01 -4.81
C LEU A 128 12.40 -5.22 -5.99
N SER A 129 13.44 -4.41 -6.10
CA SER A 129 14.47 -4.58 -7.12
C SER A 129 15.20 -5.92 -6.96
N GLU A 130 15.55 -6.29 -5.75
CA GLU A 130 16.21 -7.59 -5.44
C GLU A 130 15.28 -8.77 -5.78
N ILE A 131 14.02 -8.72 -5.34
CA ILE A 131 13.05 -9.81 -5.57
C ILE A 131 12.69 -9.95 -7.06
N SER A 132 12.62 -8.85 -7.78
CA SER A 132 12.22 -8.85 -9.20
C SER A 132 13.37 -9.02 -10.18
N GLY A 133 14.61 -8.83 -9.74
CA GLY A 133 15.78 -8.73 -10.63
C GLY A 133 15.76 -7.51 -11.54
N LYS A 134 14.91 -6.51 -11.28
CA LYS A 134 14.74 -5.29 -12.07
C LYS A 134 15.12 -4.08 -11.25
N SER A 135 15.82 -3.10 -11.83
CA SER A 135 16.10 -1.83 -11.16
C SER A 135 14.86 -0.98 -11.06
N ILE A 136 14.35 -0.78 -9.84
CA ILE A 136 13.20 0.07 -9.53
C ILE A 136 13.69 1.21 -8.65
N ILE A 137 13.69 2.42 -9.17
CA ILE A 137 14.26 3.60 -8.50
C ILE A 137 13.27 4.76 -8.48
N LEU A 138 13.48 5.66 -7.54
CA LEU A 138 12.84 6.97 -7.50
C LEU A 138 13.69 7.95 -8.31
N LYS A 139 13.16 8.43 -9.43
CA LYS A 139 13.80 9.43 -10.29
C LYS A 139 12.83 10.58 -10.57
N ASP A 140 13.27 11.81 -10.40
CA ASP A 140 12.51 13.03 -10.69
C ASP A 140 11.07 12.99 -10.09
N LYS A 141 10.98 12.58 -8.82
CA LYS A 141 9.71 12.38 -8.08
C LYS A 141 8.76 11.34 -8.71
N THR A 142 9.27 10.48 -9.57
CA THR A 142 8.48 9.44 -10.23
C THR A 142 9.07 8.06 -9.92
N ILE A 143 8.20 7.11 -9.63
CA ILE A 143 8.53 5.70 -9.42
C ILE A 143 7.81 4.91 -10.50
N GLN A 144 8.55 4.13 -11.28
CA GLN A 144 7.99 3.21 -12.28
C GLN A 144 8.18 1.78 -11.80
N ILE A 145 7.09 1.10 -11.53
CA ILE A 145 7.07 -0.26 -11.02
C ILE A 145 6.54 -1.15 -12.14
N PRO A 146 7.38 -2.04 -12.71
CA PRO A 146 6.90 -2.98 -13.72
C PRO A 146 6.03 -4.05 -13.08
N ASN A 147 5.25 -4.79 -13.88
CA ASN A 147 4.67 -6.04 -13.43
C ASN A 147 5.79 -6.99 -12.98
N ILE A 148 5.66 -7.51 -11.76
CA ILE A 148 6.64 -8.38 -11.12
C ILE A 148 6.07 -9.78 -11.03
N LYS A 149 6.72 -10.72 -11.71
CA LYS A 149 6.53 -12.15 -11.47
C LYS A 149 7.57 -12.57 -10.44
N THR A 150 7.14 -12.75 -9.19
CA THR A 150 8.05 -13.19 -8.12
C THR A 150 8.57 -14.58 -8.40
N GLN A 151 9.88 -14.73 -8.38
CA GLN A 151 10.51 -16.04 -8.29
C GLN A 151 10.67 -16.41 -6.81
N LYS A 152 10.64 -17.71 -6.51
CA LYS A 152 10.87 -18.20 -5.15
C LYS A 152 12.30 -17.82 -4.73
N THR A 153 12.42 -16.91 -3.79
CA THR A 153 13.69 -16.36 -3.33
C THR A 153 13.82 -16.56 -1.83
N VAL A 154 15.01 -16.84 -1.36
CA VAL A 154 15.35 -16.82 0.06
C VAL A 154 15.80 -15.39 0.37
N PHE A 155 15.11 -14.77 1.32
CA PHE A 155 15.44 -13.42 1.78
C PHE A 155 15.76 -13.46 3.27
N THR A 156 16.91 -12.89 3.65
CA THR A 156 17.31 -12.78 5.05
C THR A 156 16.86 -11.40 5.56
N VAL A 157 16.00 -11.39 6.56
CA VAL A 157 15.59 -10.15 7.24
C VAL A 157 16.62 -9.84 8.29
N GLU A 158 17.29 -8.70 8.16
CA GLU A 158 18.25 -8.19 9.14
C GLU A 158 17.52 -7.62 10.37
N SER A 159 18.21 -7.58 11.51
CA SER A 159 17.74 -6.88 12.69
C SER A 159 17.72 -5.37 12.47
N ASP A 160 16.76 -4.68 13.08
CA ASP A 160 16.71 -3.23 13.05
C ASP A 160 17.14 -2.60 14.38
N TRP A 161 17.57 -1.34 14.32
CA TRP A 161 17.99 -0.60 15.51
C TRP A 161 16.83 -0.26 16.45
N SER A 162 15.57 -0.26 15.96
CA SER A 162 14.40 -0.06 16.81
C SER A 162 14.20 -1.25 17.74
N SER A 163 14.45 -2.48 17.24
CA SER A 163 14.41 -3.70 18.05
C SER A 163 15.54 -3.77 19.08
N ALA A 164 16.66 -3.10 18.82
CA ALA A 164 17.81 -3.06 19.75
C ALA A 164 17.60 -2.14 20.96
N SER A 165 16.52 -1.34 20.96
CA SER A 165 16.22 -0.37 22.03
C SER A 165 15.29 -0.91 23.13
N TYR A 166 14.90 -2.19 23.08
CA TYR A 166 14.06 -2.86 24.07
C TYR A 166 14.84 -3.82 24.95
#